data_b51e5544c194645b22d1622685bb2398
#
_entry.id   b51e5544c194645b22d1622685bb2398
#
_cell.length_a   1.000
_cell.length_b   1.000
_cell.length_c   1.000
_cell.angle_alpha   90.00
_cell.angle_beta   90.00
_cell.angle_gamma   90.00
#
_symmetry.space_group_name_H-M   'P 1'
#
loop_
_entity.id
_entity.type
_entity.pdbx_description
1 polymer ?
#
loop_
_entity_poly.entity_id
_entity_poly.type
_entity_poly.pdbx_seq_one_letter_code
_entity_poly.pdbx_strand_id
1 'polypeptide(L)'
;MENGTALPAGRLERLAAFLSERSLEAAWFARPANFAWLTGGDNVVDGAADIGVAAAGYDGDGLVVVTDDIEAGRLADEQLPDGVAVESYEWHAGSLSAAVGERSPRPAAADFDVPGLEALDAGGLRGPLTGDDDARYRELGAAVAGALEAACRNAGPGDTEREVAADIRGRLARAGISAPVVLVGGEQRARSYRHCTPTDAELGGYALVSVTAERGGLYASCTRTVAFDPPDWLPERHRAACRVEATALAATRAVGRAGGTAGDVFASIQKAYEAVGWPGEWRNHHQGGAAGFAGREWIATPTATDRVRLPTGYAWNPTVQGAKSEGTVLIEETGYEPLTVGDWPTVTVEAVGYGERFERPAVLRR
;
A
#
# COMPACT_ATOMS: atom_id res chain seq x y z
N MET A 1 12.79 19.88 10.02
CA MET A 1 12.85 18.44 9.75
C MET A 1 14.22 18.18 9.17
N GLU A 2 15.03 17.32 9.78
CA GLU A 2 16.38 17.03 9.27
C GLU A 2 16.26 16.21 7.98
N ASN A 3 16.41 16.87 6.83
CA ASN A 3 16.46 16.27 5.50
C ASN A 3 17.85 15.68 5.21
N GLY A 4 18.39 14.87 6.11
CA GLY A 4 19.73 14.32 5.98
C GLY A 4 19.75 12.79 5.84
N THR A 5 18.78 12.20 5.14
CA THR A 5 18.81 10.75 4.92
C THR A 5 19.65 10.44 3.69
N ALA A 6 20.82 9.86 3.89
CA ALA A 6 21.60 9.29 2.79
C ALA A 6 20.75 8.31 1.97
N LEU A 7 20.96 8.28 0.66
CA LEU A 7 20.31 7.30 -0.21
C LEU A 7 20.54 5.88 0.32
N PRO A 8 19.51 5.06 0.46
CA PRO A 8 19.66 3.71 0.98
C PRO A 8 20.56 2.87 0.06
N ALA A 9 21.77 2.53 0.53
CA ALA A 9 22.81 1.84 -0.26
C ALA A 9 22.27 0.57 -0.96
N GLY A 10 21.46 -0.24 -0.29
CA GLY A 10 20.88 -1.45 -0.87
C GLY A 10 19.93 -1.23 -2.05
N ARG A 11 19.37 -0.02 -2.23
CA ARG A 11 18.53 0.30 -3.40
C ARG A 11 19.38 0.57 -4.64
N LEU A 12 20.49 1.30 -4.47
CA LEU A 12 21.42 1.56 -5.56
C LEU A 12 22.12 0.28 -6.02
N GLU A 13 22.53 -0.61 -5.10
CA GLU A 13 23.08 -1.91 -5.45
C GLU A 13 22.07 -2.76 -6.27
N ARG A 14 20.81 -2.78 -5.86
CA ARG A 14 19.74 -3.47 -6.58
C ARG A 14 19.51 -2.88 -7.97
N LEU A 15 19.55 -1.57 -8.08
CA LEU A 15 19.40 -0.87 -9.35
C LEU A 15 20.60 -1.11 -10.27
N ALA A 16 21.82 -1.08 -9.75
CA ALA A 16 23.04 -1.42 -10.50
C ALA A 16 22.99 -2.88 -11.02
N ALA A 17 22.56 -3.83 -10.21
CA ALA A 17 22.35 -5.21 -10.65
C ALA A 17 21.32 -5.31 -11.78
N PHE A 18 20.19 -4.60 -11.64
CA PHE A 18 19.15 -4.54 -12.66
C PHE A 18 19.65 -3.97 -14.00
N LEU A 19 20.43 -2.86 -13.97
CA LEU A 19 21.02 -2.30 -15.17
C LEU A 19 21.97 -3.31 -15.85
N SER A 20 22.82 -3.96 -15.06
CA SER A 20 23.77 -4.97 -15.55
C SER A 20 23.05 -6.17 -16.18
N GLU A 21 22.04 -6.73 -15.55
CA GLU A 21 21.28 -7.89 -16.06
C GLU A 21 20.57 -7.58 -17.39
N ARG A 22 20.14 -6.35 -17.58
CA ARG A 22 19.44 -5.89 -18.79
C ARG A 22 20.35 -5.24 -19.83
N SER A 23 21.63 -5.08 -19.54
CA SER A 23 22.57 -4.36 -20.39
C SER A 23 22.13 -2.93 -20.67
N LEU A 24 21.59 -2.24 -19.63
CA LEU A 24 21.18 -0.85 -19.67
C LEU A 24 22.26 0.03 -19.03
N GLU A 25 22.39 1.26 -19.54
CA GLU A 25 23.27 2.29 -18.98
C GLU A 25 22.57 3.23 -18.01
N ALA A 26 21.22 3.32 -18.07
CA ALA A 26 20.44 4.13 -17.13
C ALA A 26 19.02 3.62 -16.93
N ALA A 27 18.42 4.02 -15.78
CA ALA A 27 17.01 3.85 -15.51
C ALA A 27 16.41 5.15 -14.94
N TRP A 28 15.17 5.47 -15.35
CA TRP A 28 14.46 6.69 -15.01
C TRP A 28 13.10 6.42 -14.39
N PHE A 29 12.78 7.15 -13.30
CA PHE A 29 11.60 6.96 -12.48
C PHE A 29 10.86 8.29 -12.28
N ALA A 30 9.70 8.44 -12.89
CA ALA A 30 8.83 9.61 -12.74
C ALA A 30 7.48 9.27 -12.09
N ARG A 31 7.10 7.99 -12.03
CA ARG A 31 5.93 7.58 -11.25
C ARG A 31 6.18 7.80 -9.77
N PRO A 32 5.24 8.43 -9.03
CA PRO A 32 5.46 8.83 -7.63
C PRO A 32 6.00 7.73 -6.73
N ALA A 33 5.45 6.53 -6.78
CA ALA A 33 5.92 5.40 -5.97
C ALA A 33 7.37 5.02 -6.25
N ASN A 34 7.80 5.06 -7.52
CA ASN A 34 9.16 4.71 -7.93
C ASN A 34 10.14 5.83 -7.64
N PHE A 35 9.72 7.07 -7.84
CA PHE A 35 10.49 8.25 -7.44
C PHE A 35 10.76 8.24 -5.93
N ALA A 36 9.70 8.07 -5.13
CA ALA A 36 9.82 8.00 -3.68
C ALA A 36 10.64 6.78 -3.21
N TRP A 37 10.51 5.63 -3.89
CA TRP A 37 11.36 4.47 -3.60
C TRP A 37 12.83 4.79 -3.82
N LEU A 38 13.20 5.48 -4.90
CA LEU A 38 14.59 5.76 -5.21
C LEU A 38 15.17 6.90 -4.36
N THR A 39 14.42 8.01 -4.24
CA THR A 39 14.93 9.25 -3.62
C THR A 39 14.57 9.41 -2.15
N GLY A 40 13.49 8.79 -1.70
CA GLY A 40 12.87 9.04 -0.39
C GLY A 40 11.94 10.27 -0.38
N GLY A 41 11.92 11.07 -1.45
CA GLY A 41 11.12 12.28 -1.59
C GLY A 41 9.81 12.09 -2.35
N ASP A 42 9.09 13.18 -2.58
CA ASP A 42 7.83 13.22 -3.28
C ASP A 42 7.92 14.16 -4.50
N ASN A 43 7.45 13.68 -5.66
CA ASN A 43 7.37 14.47 -6.90
C ASN A 43 5.92 14.80 -7.32
N VAL A 44 4.97 14.66 -6.40
CA VAL A 44 3.54 14.91 -6.69
C VAL A 44 3.20 16.37 -6.44
N VAL A 45 2.59 17.02 -7.44
CA VAL A 45 1.90 18.30 -7.33
C VAL A 45 0.43 18.10 -7.63
N ASP A 46 0.11 17.37 -8.70
CA ASP A 46 -1.25 16.97 -9.04
C ASP A 46 -1.47 15.50 -8.64
N GLY A 47 -2.26 15.27 -7.60
CA GLY A 47 -2.58 13.94 -7.11
C GLY A 47 -3.42 13.08 -8.07
N ALA A 48 -3.90 13.63 -9.17
CA ALA A 48 -4.61 12.90 -10.23
C ALA A 48 -3.69 12.43 -11.35
N ALA A 49 -2.44 12.93 -11.40
CA ALA A 49 -1.46 12.56 -12.42
C ALA A 49 -0.77 11.22 -12.11
N ASP A 50 -0.61 10.38 -13.14
CA ASP A 50 0.12 9.12 -13.03
C ASP A 50 1.65 9.34 -12.95
N ILE A 51 2.12 10.47 -13.48
CA ILE A 51 3.53 10.87 -13.56
C ILE A 51 3.70 12.14 -12.75
N GLY A 52 4.71 12.16 -11.88
CA GLY A 52 5.06 13.35 -11.10
C GLY A 52 5.75 14.43 -11.95
N VAL A 53 6.01 15.56 -11.33
CA VAL A 53 6.65 16.74 -11.99
C VAL A 53 8.15 16.56 -12.22
N ALA A 54 8.75 15.49 -11.70
CA ALA A 54 10.18 15.20 -11.80
C ALA A 54 10.44 13.71 -12.08
N ALA A 55 11.57 13.43 -12.73
CA ALA A 55 12.11 12.08 -12.91
C ALA A 55 13.46 11.94 -12.22
N ALA A 56 13.63 10.89 -11.42
CA ALA A 56 14.93 10.51 -10.85
C ALA A 56 15.61 9.48 -11.76
N GLY A 57 16.86 9.76 -12.15
CA GLY A 57 17.66 8.90 -13.01
C GLY A 57 18.88 8.37 -12.29
N TYR A 58 19.26 7.14 -12.60
CA TYR A 58 20.49 6.49 -12.15
C TYR A 58 21.23 5.90 -13.34
N ASP A 59 22.49 6.24 -13.51
CA ASP A 59 23.35 5.85 -14.63
C ASP A 59 24.57 4.99 -14.22
N GLY A 60 24.53 4.44 -13.01
CA GLY A 60 25.63 3.65 -12.46
C GLY A 60 26.62 4.47 -11.62
N ASP A 61 26.79 5.76 -11.90
CA ASP A 61 27.73 6.64 -11.21
C ASP A 61 27.03 7.50 -10.13
N GLY A 62 25.79 7.91 -10.39
CA GLY A 62 25.07 8.79 -9.47
C GLY A 62 23.58 8.93 -9.73
N LEU A 63 22.92 9.61 -8.78
CA LEU A 63 21.51 9.97 -8.87
C LEU A 63 21.40 11.41 -9.36
N VAL A 64 20.53 11.62 -10.34
CA VAL A 64 20.17 12.95 -10.84
C VAL A 64 18.65 13.06 -10.90
N VAL A 65 18.12 14.24 -10.62
CA VAL A 65 16.70 14.55 -10.78
C VAL A 65 16.53 15.59 -11.88
N VAL A 66 15.64 15.28 -12.83
CA VAL A 66 15.26 16.20 -13.92
C VAL A 66 13.83 16.69 -13.64
N THR A 67 13.63 18.00 -13.73
CA THR A 67 12.32 18.64 -13.54
C THR A 67 12.27 19.97 -14.33
N ASP A 68 11.14 20.68 -14.28
CA ASP A 68 11.09 22.03 -14.81
C ASP A 68 11.69 23.06 -13.83
N ASP A 69 11.89 24.29 -14.31
CA ASP A 69 12.48 25.40 -13.55
C ASP A 69 11.55 25.95 -12.45
N ILE A 70 10.24 25.63 -12.48
CA ILE A 70 9.27 25.97 -11.42
C ILE A 70 9.55 25.13 -10.17
N GLU A 71 9.78 23.83 -10.35
CA GLU A 71 9.84 22.85 -9.28
C GLU A 71 11.26 22.59 -8.76
N ALA A 72 12.30 22.94 -9.52
CA ALA A 72 13.69 22.58 -9.21
C ALA A 72 14.11 23.01 -7.81
N GLY A 73 13.84 24.26 -7.43
CA GLY A 73 14.19 24.78 -6.09
C GLY A 73 13.44 24.06 -4.96
N ARG A 74 12.13 23.91 -5.10
CA ARG A 74 11.30 23.24 -4.09
C ARG A 74 11.72 21.77 -3.88
N LEU A 75 11.98 21.06 -4.96
CA LEU A 75 12.41 19.66 -4.86
C LEU A 75 13.77 19.54 -4.17
N ALA A 76 14.74 20.39 -4.55
CA ALA A 76 16.06 20.39 -3.93
C ALA A 76 16.01 20.72 -2.42
N ASP A 77 15.20 21.72 -2.04
CA ASP A 77 15.15 22.21 -0.66
C ASP A 77 14.29 21.34 0.26
N GLU A 78 13.23 20.72 -0.26
CA GLU A 78 12.20 20.09 0.58
C GLU A 78 12.06 18.57 0.41
N GLN A 79 12.46 18.02 -0.75
CA GLN A 79 12.11 16.65 -1.12
C GLN A 79 13.31 15.73 -1.32
N LEU A 80 14.48 16.25 -1.62
CA LEU A 80 15.62 15.42 -1.98
C LEU A 80 16.68 15.38 -0.87
N PRO A 81 17.41 14.27 -0.74
CA PRO A 81 18.58 14.20 0.12
C PRO A 81 19.67 15.18 -0.33
N ASP A 82 20.48 15.63 0.62
CA ASP A 82 21.63 16.49 0.32
C ASP A 82 22.55 15.85 -0.72
N GLY A 83 23.00 16.67 -1.69
CA GLY A 83 23.95 16.25 -2.71
C GLY A 83 23.34 15.57 -3.94
N VAL A 84 22.05 15.39 -4.02
CA VAL A 84 21.37 14.96 -5.26
C VAL A 84 21.36 16.12 -6.26
N ALA A 85 21.92 15.90 -7.45
CA ALA A 85 21.93 16.91 -8.51
C ALA A 85 20.51 17.10 -9.06
N VAL A 86 20.07 18.36 -9.19
CA VAL A 86 18.81 18.72 -9.85
C VAL A 86 19.11 19.50 -11.10
N GLU A 87 18.65 19.00 -12.24
CA GLU A 87 18.73 19.65 -13.54
C GLU A 87 17.36 20.10 -13.99
N SER A 88 17.25 21.32 -14.52
CA SER A 88 15.96 21.86 -14.92
C SER A 88 15.92 22.24 -16.40
N TYR A 89 14.72 22.12 -16.96
CA TYR A 89 14.37 22.66 -18.28
C TYR A 89 13.37 23.81 -18.14
N GLU A 90 13.31 24.68 -19.16
CA GLU A 90 12.34 25.79 -19.18
C GLU A 90 10.92 25.19 -19.36
N TRP A 91 10.03 25.41 -18.40
CA TRP A 91 8.68 24.82 -18.35
C TRP A 91 7.84 25.09 -19.61
N HIS A 92 8.04 26.26 -20.25
CA HIS A 92 7.29 26.68 -21.43
C HIS A 92 7.90 26.23 -22.77
N ALA A 93 9.14 25.71 -22.76
CA ALA A 93 9.88 25.35 -23.97
C ALA A 93 10.22 23.87 -24.08
N GLY A 94 10.04 23.10 -22.98
CA GLY A 94 10.39 21.70 -22.91
C GLY A 94 9.29 20.81 -22.33
N SER A 95 9.64 19.56 -22.12
CA SER A 95 8.83 18.59 -21.36
C SER A 95 9.75 17.64 -20.61
N LEU A 96 9.25 17.06 -19.53
CA LEU A 96 10.00 16.06 -18.75
C LEU A 96 10.53 14.92 -19.61
N SER A 97 9.69 14.40 -20.50
CA SER A 97 10.02 13.32 -21.43
C SER A 97 11.16 13.70 -22.38
N ALA A 98 11.13 14.92 -22.94
CA ALA A 98 12.18 15.40 -23.86
C ALA A 98 13.51 15.62 -23.09
N ALA A 99 13.47 16.29 -21.94
CA ALA A 99 14.65 16.55 -21.13
C ALA A 99 15.35 15.26 -20.65
N VAL A 100 14.57 14.27 -20.19
CA VAL A 100 15.10 12.94 -19.85
C VAL A 100 15.66 12.23 -21.09
N GLY A 101 14.99 12.30 -22.22
CA GLY A 101 15.45 11.66 -23.49
C GLY A 101 16.76 12.23 -24.02
N GLU A 102 17.00 13.55 -23.85
CA GLU A 102 18.24 14.23 -24.23
C GLU A 102 19.40 13.93 -23.27
N ARG A 103 19.10 13.83 -21.97
CA ARG A 103 20.11 13.58 -20.94
C ARG A 103 20.57 12.14 -20.86
N SER A 104 19.64 11.21 -21.07
CA SER A 104 19.87 9.79 -20.78
C SER A 104 20.97 9.16 -21.65
N PRO A 105 22.00 8.51 -21.05
CA PRO A 105 22.82 7.58 -21.81
C PRO A 105 21.97 6.43 -22.35
N ARG A 106 22.48 5.67 -23.32
CA ARG A 106 21.74 4.63 -24.00
C ARG A 106 22.58 3.36 -24.13
N PRO A 107 21.96 2.17 -24.01
CA PRO A 107 20.52 1.90 -23.87
C PRO A 107 19.99 2.22 -22.45
N ALA A 108 18.73 2.66 -22.34
CA ALA A 108 18.13 3.03 -21.06
C ALA A 108 16.65 2.69 -21.01
N ALA A 109 16.08 2.64 -19.80
CA ALA A 109 14.67 2.36 -19.57
C ALA A 109 14.02 3.44 -18.66
N ALA A 110 12.71 3.64 -18.82
CA ALA A 110 11.93 4.57 -18.00
C ALA A 110 10.58 3.97 -17.61
N ASP A 111 10.04 4.37 -16.44
CA ASP A 111 8.71 3.97 -15.97
C ASP A 111 7.58 4.83 -16.54
N PHE A 112 7.92 5.75 -17.43
CA PHE A 112 7.00 6.61 -18.18
C PHE A 112 7.45 6.71 -19.65
N ASP A 113 6.60 7.28 -20.49
CA ASP A 113 6.87 7.35 -21.93
C ASP A 113 7.97 8.38 -22.25
N VAL A 114 9.14 7.88 -22.66
CA VAL A 114 10.30 8.67 -23.13
C VAL A 114 10.74 8.14 -24.48
N PRO A 115 10.73 8.96 -25.54
CA PRO A 115 11.11 8.52 -26.87
C PRO A 115 12.51 7.89 -26.93
N GLY A 116 12.56 6.64 -27.41
CA GLY A 116 13.81 5.90 -27.58
C GLY A 116 14.39 5.28 -26.29
N LEU A 117 13.63 5.25 -25.20
CA LEU A 117 13.90 4.45 -24.02
C LEU A 117 12.96 3.24 -23.96
N GLU A 118 13.41 2.16 -23.31
CA GLU A 118 12.58 0.99 -23.06
C GLU A 118 11.59 1.25 -21.93
N ALA A 119 10.43 0.59 -21.97
CA ALA A 119 9.48 0.65 -20.85
C ALA A 119 10.02 -0.16 -19.65
N LEU A 120 9.94 0.44 -18.47
CA LEU A 120 10.40 -0.13 -17.20
C LEU A 120 9.22 -0.47 -16.29
N ASP A 121 9.14 -1.72 -15.85
CA ASP A 121 8.35 -2.12 -14.68
C ASP A 121 9.25 -2.19 -13.44
N ALA A 122 9.05 -1.27 -12.50
CA ALA A 122 9.84 -1.18 -11.28
C ALA A 122 9.30 -2.02 -10.12
N GLY A 123 8.17 -2.74 -10.29
CA GLY A 123 7.58 -3.55 -9.21
C GLY A 123 8.56 -4.55 -8.61
N GLY A 124 9.38 -5.18 -9.46
CA GLY A 124 10.43 -6.10 -9.02
C GLY A 124 11.60 -5.45 -8.26
N LEU A 125 11.84 -4.14 -8.46
CA LEU A 125 12.92 -3.39 -7.80
C LEU A 125 12.54 -2.95 -6.39
N ARG A 126 11.26 -2.66 -6.11
CA ARG A 126 10.80 -2.11 -4.84
C ARG A 126 10.77 -3.10 -3.67
N GLY A 127 10.78 -4.38 -3.94
CA GLY A 127 10.83 -5.44 -2.92
C GLY A 127 12.11 -6.27 -2.98
N PRO A 128 12.56 -6.84 -1.86
CA PRO A 128 12.06 -6.69 -0.48
C PRO A 128 12.32 -5.29 0.11
N LEU A 129 11.64 -4.96 1.20
CA LEU A 129 11.83 -3.71 1.93
C LEU A 129 13.22 -3.65 2.59
N THR A 130 13.71 -2.44 2.84
CA THR A 130 14.96 -2.19 3.60
C THR A 130 14.63 -1.89 5.06
N GLY A 131 15.63 -1.93 5.96
CA GLY A 131 15.41 -1.60 7.36
C GLY A 131 14.90 -0.17 7.60
N ASP A 132 15.29 0.78 6.75
CA ASP A 132 14.79 2.17 6.81
C ASP A 132 13.32 2.23 6.38
N ASP A 133 12.93 1.43 5.38
CA ASP A 133 11.53 1.31 4.97
C ASP A 133 10.66 0.75 6.09
N ASP A 134 11.17 -0.23 6.82
CA ASP A 134 10.45 -0.87 7.93
C ASP A 134 10.10 0.15 9.03
N ALA A 135 11.03 1.02 9.40
CA ALA A 135 10.79 2.07 10.41
C ALA A 135 9.71 3.06 9.96
N ARG A 136 9.83 3.58 8.72
CA ARG A 136 8.85 4.50 8.12
C ARG A 136 7.48 3.84 7.95
N TYR A 137 7.46 2.56 7.65
CA TYR A 137 6.23 1.80 7.46
C TYR A 137 5.49 1.56 8.78
N ARG A 138 6.22 1.31 9.89
CA ARG A 138 5.64 1.22 11.24
C ARG A 138 4.96 2.53 11.63
N GLU A 139 5.65 3.65 11.44
CA GLU A 139 5.10 4.98 11.76
C GLU A 139 3.85 5.28 10.93
N LEU A 140 3.88 5.01 9.63
CA LEU A 140 2.73 5.18 8.75
C LEU A 140 1.57 4.31 9.19
N GLY A 141 1.81 3.02 9.41
CA GLY A 141 0.78 2.06 9.81
C GLY A 141 0.08 2.45 11.11
N ALA A 142 0.86 2.84 12.13
CA ALA A 142 0.33 3.30 13.41
C ALA A 142 -0.50 4.58 13.27
N ALA A 143 -0.02 5.57 12.48
CA ALA A 143 -0.75 6.81 12.24
C ALA A 143 -2.07 6.58 11.50
N VAL A 144 -2.07 5.69 10.51
CA VAL A 144 -3.28 5.32 9.73
C VAL A 144 -4.29 4.60 10.62
N ALA A 145 -3.84 3.64 11.43
CA ALA A 145 -4.71 2.95 12.38
C ALA A 145 -5.31 3.94 13.40
N GLY A 146 -4.49 4.81 14.00
CA GLY A 146 -4.93 5.80 14.97
C GLY A 146 -5.98 6.77 14.41
N ALA A 147 -5.79 7.26 13.17
CA ALA A 147 -6.75 8.15 12.52
C ALA A 147 -8.09 7.47 12.27
N LEU A 148 -8.05 6.25 11.72
CA LEU A 148 -9.25 5.46 11.44
C LEU A 148 -10.01 5.09 12.71
N GLU A 149 -9.30 4.62 13.73
CA GLU A 149 -9.87 4.20 15.01
C GLU A 149 -10.50 5.39 15.78
N ALA A 150 -9.86 6.55 15.75
CA ALA A 150 -10.43 7.75 16.35
C ALA A 150 -11.72 8.20 15.64
N ALA A 151 -11.77 8.16 14.32
CA ALA A 151 -12.97 8.46 13.54
C ALA A 151 -14.10 7.46 13.87
N CYS A 152 -13.80 6.15 13.90
CA CYS A 152 -14.78 5.13 14.27
C CYS A 152 -15.30 5.28 15.71
N ARG A 153 -14.44 5.71 16.67
CA ARG A 153 -14.87 5.96 18.05
C ARG A 153 -15.76 7.19 18.17
N ASN A 154 -15.59 8.18 17.31
CA ASN A 154 -16.41 9.39 17.34
C ASN A 154 -17.75 9.22 16.62
N ALA A 155 -17.81 8.29 15.65
CA ALA A 155 -19.00 8.07 14.82
C ALA A 155 -20.21 7.57 15.63
N GLY A 156 -21.39 7.96 15.20
CA GLY A 156 -22.69 7.52 15.73
C GLY A 156 -23.59 6.93 14.62
N PRO A 157 -24.68 6.22 14.96
CA PRO A 157 -25.53 5.56 13.97
C PRO A 157 -26.22 6.50 12.96
N GLY A 158 -26.44 7.76 13.37
CA GLY A 158 -27.03 8.80 12.52
C GLY A 158 -26.02 9.61 11.71
N ASP A 159 -24.72 9.39 11.88
CA ASP A 159 -23.72 10.04 11.04
C ASP A 159 -23.75 9.45 9.63
N THR A 160 -23.45 10.29 8.65
CA THR A 160 -23.35 9.83 7.26
C THR A 160 -21.99 9.23 6.96
N GLU A 161 -21.94 8.36 5.96
CA GLU A 161 -20.68 7.78 5.46
C GLU A 161 -19.68 8.88 5.05
N ARG A 162 -20.16 10.02 4.49
CA ARG A 162 -19.33 11.16 4.11
C ARG A 162 -18.72 11.89 5.28
N GLU A 163 -19.46 12.09 6.36
CA GLU A 163 -18.94 12.74 7.57
C GLU A 163 -17.80 11.94 8.19
N VAL A 164 -17.96 10.61 8.30
CA VAL A 164 -16.90 9.73 8.79
C VAL A 164 -15.69 9.74 7.87
N ALA A 165 -15.90 9.67 6.55
CA ALA A 165 -14.81 9.74 5.58
C ALA A 165 -14.06 11.08 5.61
N ALA A 166 -14.79 12.19 5.83
CA ALA A 166 -14.19 13.52 5.97
C ALA A 166 -13.34 13.64 7.24
N ASP A 167 -13.80 13.08 8.38
CA ASP A 167 -13.01 13.05 9.63
C ASP A 167 -11.71 12.26 9.44
N ILE A 168 -11.76 11.07 8.81
CA ILE A 168 -10.57 10.27 8.50
C ILE A 168 -9.58 11.06 7.65
N ARG A 169 -10.05 11.62 6.51
CA ARG A 169 -9.20 12.40 5.61
C ARG A 169 -8.59 13.62 6.30
N GLY A 170 -9.37 14.33 7.12
CA GLY A 170 -8.90 15.49 7.87
C GLY A 170 -7.81 15.14 8.90
N ARG A 171 -7.93 14.00 9.58
CA ARG A 171 -6.91 13.50 10.52
C ARG A 171 -5.61 13.13 9.80
N LEU A 172 -5.71 12.38 8.72
CA LEU A 172 -4.56 11.94 7.93
C LEU A 172 -3.84 13.14 7.28
N ALA A 173 -4.59 14.06 6.69
CA ALA A 173 -4.02 15.26 6.08
C ALA A 173 -3.24 16.13 7.08
N ARG A 174 -3.73 16.29 8.32
CA ARG A 174 -2.99 17.00 9.39
C ARG A 174 -1.67 16.32 9.76
N ALA A 175 -1.53 15.04 9.51
CA ALA A 175 -0.31 14.25 9.73
C ALA A 175 0.58 14.16 8.47
N GLY A 176 0.27 14.92 7.40
CA GLY A 176 0.98 14.84 6.13
C GLY A 176 0.82 13.50 5.43
N ILE A 177 -0.31 12.83 5.62
CA ILE A 177 -0.61 11.53 5.03
C ILE A 177 -1.73 11.68 4.00
N SER A 178 -1.47 11.23 2.78
CA SER A 178 -2.45 11.14 1.70
C SER A 178 -3.40 9.95 1.93
N ALA A 179 -4.66 10.07 1.56
CA ALA A 179 -5.66 9.00 1.69
C ALA A 179 -6.38 8.75 0.34
N PRO A 180 -5.72 8.10 -0.62
CA PRO A 180 -6.29 7.81 -1.93
C PRO A 180 -7.55 6.94 -1.85
N VAL A 181 -7.66 6.06 -0.85
CA VAL A 181 -8.84 5.23 -0.65
C VAL A 181 -9.39 5.44 0.76
N VAL A 182 -10.63 5.92 0.85
CA VAL A 182 -11.44 5.93 2.07
C VAL A 182 -12.82 5.39 1.70
N LEU A 183 -13.15 4.24 2.25
CA LEU A 183 -14.42 3.56 2.05
C LEU A 183 -15.16 3.51 3.38
N VAL A 184 -16.41 3.93 3.38
CA VAL A 184 -17.31 3.84 4.53
C VAL A 184 -18.62 3.23 4.04
N GLY A 185 -19.00 2.12 4.61
CA GLY A 185 -20.26 1.47 4.31
C GLY A 185 -21.08 1.28 5.57
N GLY A 186 -22.19 2.02 5.68
CA GLY A 186 -23.20 1.74 6.69
C GLY A 186 -23.88 0.39 6.44
N GLU A 187 -24.67 -0.08 7.41
CA GLU A 187 -25.23 -1.43 7.45
C GLU A 187 -25.81 -1.95 6.12
N GLN A 188 -26.68 -1.14 5.48
CA GLN A 188 -27.36 -1.57 4.25
C GLN A 188 -26.38 -1.73 3.10
N ARG A 189 -25.43 -0.79 2.97
CA ARG A 189 -24.49 -0.77 1.85
C ARG A 189 -23.36 -1.76 2.04
N ALA A 190 -22.84 -1.94 3.26
CA ALA A 190 -21.81 -2.93 3.58
C ALA A 190 -22.28 -4.38 3.24
N ARG A 191 -23.57 -4.67 3.34
CA ARG A 191 -24.14 -5.97 2.94
C ARG A 191 -24.19 -6.16 1.42
N SER A 192 -24.39 -5.06 0.68
CA SER A 192 -24.65 -5.09 -0.75
C SER A 192 -23.38 -4.94 -1.59
N TYR A 193 -22.42 -4.17 -1.09
CA TYR A 193 -21.22 -3.77 -1.83
C TYR A 193 -19.94 -4.15 -1.09
N ARG A 194 -18.86 -4.36 -1.84
CA ARG A 194 -17.52 -4.60 -1.27
C ARG A 194 -16.69 -3.31 -1.18
N HIS A 195 -16.94 -2.36 -2.09
CA HIS A 195 -16.36 -1.04 -2.07
C HIS A 195 -17.46 0.02 -1.89
N CYS A 196 -17.63 0.48 -0.66
CA CYS A 196 -18.61 1.51 -0.34
C CYS A 196 -17.94 2.89 -0.41
N THR A 197 -17.92 3.51 -1.60
CA THR A 197 -17.57 4.93 -1.73
C THR A 197 -18.57 5.76 -0.91
N PRO A 198 -18.09 6.69 -0.06
CA PRO A 198 -18.95 7.37 0.92
C PRO A 198 -20.09 8.18 0.27
N THR A 199 -21.28 8.02 0.80
CA THR A 199 -22.50 8.74 0.40
C THR A 199 -23.11 9.48 1.59
N ASP A 200 -24.28 10.08 1.40
CA ASP A 200 -25.07 10.71 2.48
C ASP A 200 -25.94 9.70 3.25
N ALA A 201 -25.75 8.40 3.00
CA ALA A 201 -26.42 7.36 3.77
C ALA A 201 -25.91 7.33 5.21
N GLU A 202 -26.83 7.17 6.17
CA GLU A 202 -26.50 6.98 7.58
C GLU A 202 -25.82 5.63 7.82
N LEU A 203 -25.02 5.53 8.87
CA LEU A 203 -24.31 4.30 9.23
C LEU A 203 -25.24 3.18 9.69
N GLY A 204 -26.32 3.53 10.39
CA GLY A 204 -27.27 2.53 10.93
C GLY A 204 -26.66 1.67 12.04
N GLY A 205 -27.02 0.39 12.10
CA GLY A 205 -26.63 -0.52 13.17
C GLY A 205 -25.13 -0.85 13.24
N TYR A 206 -24.41 -0.73 12.14
CA TYR A 206 -22.93 -0.87 12.08
C TYR A 206 -22.35 -0.25 10.82
N ALA A 207 -21.04 -0.04 10.84
CA ALA A 207 -20.30 0.40 9.65
C ALA A 207 -19.00 -0.38 9.47
N LEU A 208 -18.66 -0.64 8.19
CA LEU A 208 -17.34 -1.06 7.72
C LEU A 208 -16.59 0.18 7.23
N VAL A 209 -15.42 0.42 7.79
CA VAL A 209 -14.59 1.56 7.45
C VAL A 209 -13.20 1.08 7.03
N SER A 210 -12.81 1.37 5.81
CA SER A 210 -11.52 0.96 5.24
C SER A 210 -10.76 2.19 4.74
N VAL A 211 -9.44 2.16 4.91
CA VAL A 211 -8.55 3.19 4.39
C VAL A 211 -7.32 2.54 3.75
N THR A 212 -6.88 3.11 2.64
CA THR A 212 -5.51 2.98 2.14
C THR A 212 -4.92 4.37 2.14
N ALA A 213 -3.83 4.55 2.85
CA ALA A 213 -3.17 5.84 3.02
C ALA A 213 -1.69 5.71 2.65
N GLU A 214 -1.11 6.84 2.25
CA GLU A 214 0.24 6.91 1.70
C GLU A 214 1.03 8.03 2.36
N ARG A 215 2.31 7.80 2.63
CA ARG A 215 3.30 8.81 2.97
C ARG A 215 4.69 8.38 2.52
N GLY A 216 5.38 9.24 1.77
CA GLY A 216 6.73 9.00 1.28
C GLY A 216 6.84 7.74 0.42
N GLY A 217 5.84 7.50 -0.42
CA GLY A 217 5.72 6.36 -1.32
C GLY A 217 5.23 5.06 -0.69
N LEU A 218 5.23 4.92 0.64
CA LEU A 218 4.73 3.72 1.33
C LEU A 218 3.22 3.78 1.54
N TYR A 219 2.54 2.64 1.37
CA TYR A 219 1.09 2.51 1.48
C TYR A 219 0.68 1.57 2.60
N ALA A 220 -0.15 2.03 3.51
CA ALA A 220 -0.75 1.22 4.56
C ALA A 220 -2.26 1.13 4.40
N SER A 221 -2.82 -0.08 4.52
CA SER A 221 -4.25 -0.34 4.41
C SER A 221 -4.77 -1.00 5.69
N CYS A 222 -5.93 -0.57 6.15
CA CYS A 222 -6.62 -1.25 7.23
C CYS A 222 -8.14 -1.05 7.18
N THR A 223 -8.86 -1.98 7.82
CA THR A 223 -10.31 -1.93 7.99
C THR A 223 -10.65 -2.04 9.47
N ARG A 224 -11.68 -1.30 9.89
CA ARG A 224 -12.31 -1.43 11.21
C ARG A 224 -13.82 -1.55 11.07
N THR A 225 -14.42 -2.28 12.00
CA THR A 225 -15.87 -2.41 12.10
C THR A 225 -16.34 -1.80 13.42
N VAL A 226 -17.19 -0.78 13.36
CA VAL A 226 -17.88 -0.21 14.51
C VAL A 226 -19.36 -0.59 14.48
N ALA A 227 -19.93 -0.94 15.63
CA ALA A 227 -21.29 -1.43 15.73
C ALA A 227 -22.06 -0.76 16.88
N PHE A 228 -23.29 -0.34 16.60
CA PHE A 228 -24.19 0.34 17.53
C PHE A 228 -25.36 -0.58 17.91
N ASP A 229 -26.02 -1.16 16.91
CA ASP A 229 -27.06 -2.17 17.05
C ASP A 229 -26.88 -3.21 15.92
N PRO A 230 -25.81 -4.04 16.01
CA PRO A 230 -25.42 -4.91 14.90
C PRO A 230 -26.38 -6.07 14.74
N PRO A 231 -26.59 -6.54 13.48
CA PRO A 231 -27.32 -7.75 13.22
C PRO A 231 -26.62 -8.99 13.83
N ASP A 232 -27.39 -9.97 14.27
CA ASP A 232 -26.90 -11.18 14.97
C ASP A 232 -25.84 -11.97 14.19
N TRP A 233 -25.86 -11.91 12.87
CA TRP A 233 -24.89 -12.62 12.02
C TRP A 233 -23.51 -11.93 11.93
N LEU A 234 -23.37 -10.65 12.31
CA LEU A 234 -22.13 -9.89 12.10
C LEU A 234 -20.91 -10.50 12.81
N PRO A 235 -20.99 -10.92 14.10
CA PRO A 235 -19.84 -11.50 14.79
C PRO A 235 -19.32 -12.78 14.12
N GLU A 236 -20.20 -13.66 13.64
CA GLU A 236 -19.81 -14.90 12.97
C GLU A 236 -19.10 -14.62 11.66
N ARG A 237 -19.68 -13.79 10.79
CA ARG A 237 -19.09 -13.43 9.50
C ARG A 237 -17.78 -12.68 9.64
N HIS A 238 -17.70 -11.76 10.60
CA HIS A 238 -16.47 -11.06 10.90
C HIS A 238 -15.38 -12.03 11.35
N ARG A 239 -15.69 -12.97 12.24
CA ARG A 239 -14.74 -14.01 12.66
C ARG A 239 -14.28 -14.89 11.50
N ALA A 240 -15.18 -15.22 10.58
CA ALA A 240 -14.85 -15.97 9.36
C ALA A 240 -13.85 -15.18 8.49
N ALA A 241 -14.08 -13.88 8.24
CA ALA A 241 -13.16 -13.03 7.51
C ALA A 241 -11.78 -12.93 8.21
N CYS A 242 -11.76 -12.78 9.54
CA CYS A 242 -10.51 -12.78 10.33
C CYS A 242 -9.74 -14.10 10.18
N ARG A 243 -10.40 -15.24 10.15
CA ARG A 243 -9.76 -16.55 9.96
C ARG A 243 -9.17 -16.70 8.56
N VAL A 244 -9.85 -16.20 7.54
CA VAL A 244 -9.32 -16.21 6.17
C VAL A 244 -8.09 -15.31 6.07
N GLU A 245 -8.11 -14.10 6.68
CA GLU A 245 -6.94 -13.21 6.71
C GLU A 245 -5.76 -13.86 7.46
N ALA A 246 -6.00 -14.43 8.63
CA ALA A 246 -4.97 -15.15 9.40
C ALA A 246 -4.35 -16.29 8.58
N THR A 247 -5.18 -17.02 7.80
CA THR A 247 -4.69 -18.08 6.91
C THR A 247 -3.84 -17.53 5.77
N ALA A 248 -4.25 -16.39 5.18
CA ALA A 248 -3.47 -15.74 4.14
C ALA A 248 -2.09 -15.28 4.66
N LEU A 249 -2.01 -14.72 5.88
CA LEU A 249 -0.76 -14.34 6.53
C LEU A 249 0.16 -15.56 6.77
N ALA A 250 -0.36 -16.64 7.35
CA ALA A 250 0.40 -17.86 7.59
C ALA A 250 0.88 -18.48 6.28
N ALA A 251 0.00 -18.56 5.27
CA ALA A 251 0.33 -19.05 3.94
C ALA A 251 1.43 -18.22 3.28
N THR A 252 1.36 -16.89 3.38
CA THR A 252 2.35 -15.98 2.79
C THR A 252 3.76 -16.29 3.32
N ARG A 253 3.91 -16.43 4.64
CA ARG A 253 5.22 -16.78 5.20
C ARG A 253 5.70 -18.15 4.75
N ALA A 254 4.82 -19.15 4.78
CA ALA A 254 5.18 -20.53 4.39
C ALA A 254 5.59 -20.59 2.90
N VAL A 255 4.81 -19.96 2.03
CA VAL A 255 5.05 -19.88 0.58
C VAL A 255 6.31 -19.08 0.27
N GLY A 256 6.51 -17.94 0.92
CA GLY A 256 7.70 -17.10 0.74
C GLY A 256 8.99 -17.84 1.11
N ARG A 257 8.99 -18.54 2.23
CA ARG A 257 10.14 -19.40 2.64
C ARG A 257 10.42 -20.55 1.66
N ALA A 258 9.38 -21.03 0.98
CA ALA A 258 9.51 -22.08 -0.04
C ALA A 258 9.83 -21.52 -1.45
N GLY A 259 9.91 -20.20 -1.63
CA GLY A 259 10.12 -19.57 -2.94
C GLY A 259 8.92 -19.72 -3.88
N GLY A 260 7.72 -19.82 -3.35
CA GLY A 260 6.48 -19.97 -4.11
C GLY A 260 5.88 -18.65 -4.59
N THR A 261 4.64 -18.73 -5.05
CA THR A 261 3.95 -17.65 -5.77
C THR A 261 2.69 -17.15 -5.04
N ALA A 262 2.17 -16.01 -5.49
CA ALA A 262 0.90 -15.45 -5.03
C ALA A 262 -0.28 -16.42 -5.26
N GLY A 263 -0.25 -17.23 -6.34
CA GLY A 263 -1.24 -18.26 -6.62
C GLY A 263 -1.25 -19.37 -5.57
N ASP A 264 -0.08 -19.75 -5.01
CA ASP A 264 0.02 -20.73 -3.95
C ASP A 264 -0.63 -20.23 -2.63
N VAL A 265 -0.45 -18.94 -2.32
CA VAL A 265 -1.14 -18.30 -1.19
C VAL A 265 -2.65 -18.27 -1.46
N PHE A 266 -3.06 -17.92 -2.68
CA PHE A 266 -4.47 -17.86 -3.05
C PHE A 266 -5.17 -19.23 -2.91
N ALA A 267 -4.49 -20.32 -3.24
CA ALA A 267 -5.01 -21.67 -3.03
C ALA A 267 -5.30 -21.96 -1.54
N SER A 268 -4.47 -21.44 -0.62
CA SER A 268 -4.74 -21.54 0.81
C SER A 268 -5.91 -20.68 1.26
N ILE A 269 -6.09 -19.48 0.66
CA ILE A 269 -7.25 -18.62 0.89
C ILE A 269 -8.55 -19.34 0.46
N GLN A 270 -8.56 -19.99 -0.70
CA GLN A 270 -9.73 -20.74 -1.18
C GLN A 270 -10.15 -21.84 -0.18
N LYS A 271 -9.16 -22.63 0.30
CA LYS A 271 -9.41 -23.66 1.34
C LYS A 271 -9.91 -23.06 2.65
N ALA A 272 -9.41 -21.87 3.02
CA ALA A 272 -9.89 -21.20 4.22
C ALA A 272 -11.36 -20.79 4.10
N TYR A 273 -11.79 -20.27 2.95
CA TYR A 273 -13.21 -19.97 2.72
C TYR A 273 -14.10 -21.20 2.79
N GLU A 274 -13.65 -22.34 2.27
CA GLU A 274 -14.38 -23.61 2.40
C GLU A 274 -14.50 -24.01 3.87
N ALA A 275 -13.40 -23.96 4.62
CA ALA A 275 -13.36 -24.37 6.03
C ALA A 275 -14.18 -23.46 6.97
N VAL A 276 -14.37 -22.19 6.62
CA VAL A 276 -15.21 -21.27 7.41
C VAL A 276 -16.68 -21.26 6.97
N GLY A 277 -17.07 -22.13 6.02
CA GLY A 277 -18.45 -22.30 5.58
C GLY A 277 -18.91 -21.32 4.49
N TRP A 278 -17.97 -20.66 3.80
CA TRP A 278 -18.25 -19.68 2.74
C TRP A 278 -17.55 -20.03 1.41
N PRO A 279 -17.79 -21.24 0.86
CA PRO A 279 -17.14 -21.67 -0.37
C PRO A 279 -17.46 -20.73 -1.52
N GLY A 280 -16.43 -20.26 -2.23
CA GLY A 280 -16.59 -19.38 -3.40
C GLY A 280 -16.80 -17.90 -3.12
N GLU A 281 -16.93 -17.45 -1.85
CA GLU A 281 -17.08 -16.03 -1.50
C GLU A 281 -15.90 -15.17 -1.99
N TRP A 282 -14.71 -15.75 -2.12
CA TRP A 282 -13.53 -15.12 -2.66
C TRP A 282 -13.69 -14.53 -4.08
N ARG A 283 -14.71 -14.98 -4.84
CA ARG A 283 -15.01 -14.44 -6.18
C ARG A 283 -15.66 -13.07 -6.16
N ASN A 284 -16.20 -12.66 -5.02
CA ASN A 284 -16.94 -11.41 -4.88
C ASN A 284 -16.05 -10.20 -4.59
N HIS A 285 -14.76 -10.42 -4.30
CA HIS A 285 -13.80 -9.35 -3.98
C HIS A 285 -12.38 -9.86 -4.18
N HIS A 286 -11.44 -9.00 -4.61
CA HIS A 286 -10.03 -9.36 -4.60
C HIS A 286 -9.55 -9.57 -3.16
N GLN A 287 -8.61 -10.49 -2.95
CA GLN A 287 -8.22 -10.89 -1.60
C GLN A 287 -7.03 -10.11 -1.04
N GLY A 288 -6.48 -9.17 -1.82
CA GLY A 288 -5.29 -8.43 -1.45
C GLY A 288 -4.00 -9.05 -2.00
N GLY A 289 -2.88 -8.73 -1.38
CA GLY A 289 -1.55 -9.16 -1.81
C GLY A 289 -0.43 -8.38 -1.15
N ALA A 290 0.74 -8.35 -1.80
CA ALA A 290 1.87 -7.56 -1.35
C ALA A 290 1.59 -6.07 -1.42
N ALA A 291 2.10 -5.34 -0.46
CA ALA A 291 2.01 -3.89 -0.35
C ALA A 291 3.38 -3.34 0.05
N GLY A 292 3.62 -2.09 -0.23
CA GLY A 292 4.89 -1.41 0.03
C GLY A 292 4.84 -0.03 -0.58
N PHE A 293 5.57 0.19 -1.66
CA PHE A 293 5.56 1.42 -2.45
C PHE A 293 4.39 1.48 -3.46
N ALA A 294 3.43 0.59 -3.35
CA ALA A 294 2.13 0.63 -4.00
C ALA A 294 1.07 0.14 -3.02
N GLY A 295 -0.17 0.59 -3.18
CA GLY A 295 -1.30 0.08 -2.39
C GLY A 295 -1.44 -1.44 -2.50
N ARG A 296 -1.09 -1.97 -3.67
CA ARG A 296 -0.76 -3.39 -3.92
C ARG A 296 0.34 -3.46 -4.97
N GLU A 297 1.47 -4.07 -4.63
CA GLU A 297 2.55 -4.40 -5.58
C GLU A 297 2.06 -5.46 -6.57
N TRP A 298 1.25 -6.38 -6.08
CA TRP A 298 0.48 -7.34 -6.84
C TRP A 298 -0.75 -7.79 -6.04
N ILE A 299 -1.76 -8.24 -6.78
CA ILE A 299 -2.98 -8.83 -6.21
C ILE A 299 -2.98 -10.33 -6.49
N ALA A 300 -3.16 -11.13 -5.44
CA ALA A 300 -3.22 -12.57 -5.59
C ALA A 300 -4.48 -13.01 -6.35
N THR A 301 -4.28 -13.88 -7.31
CA THR A 301 -5.31 -14.58 -8.07
C THR A 301 -4.99 -16.07 -8.15
N PRO A 302 -5.92 -16.94 -8.57
CA PRO A 302 -5.63 -18.38 -8.69
C PRO A 302 -4.44 -18.73 -9.60
N THR A 303 -4.11 -17.85 -10.55
CA THR A 303 -3.07 -18.07 -11.56
C THR A 303 -1.91 -17.08 -11.45
N ALA A 304 -1.85 -16.30 -10.37
CA ALA A 304 -0.79 -15.30 -10.17
C ALA A 304 0.57 -15.98 -10.00
N THR A 305 1.55 -15.52 -10.77
CA THR A 305 2.93 -16.05 -10.78
C THR A 305 3.92 -15.15 -10.04
N ASP A 306 3.44 -14.04 -9.47
CA ASP A 306 4.26 -13.13 -8.69
C ASP A 306 4.93 -13.87 -7.54
N ARG A 307 6.23 -13.66 -7.36
CA ARG A 307 6.98 -14.30 -6.28
C ARG A 307 6.63 -13.68 -4.93
N VAL A 308 6.36 -14.52 -3.96
CA VAL A 308 6.23 -14.10 -2.56
C VAL A 308 7.62 -13.82 -2.00
N ARG A 309 7.89 -12.55 -1.67
CA ARG A 309 9.20 -12.10 -1.14
C ARG A 309 9.10 -11.78 0.35
N LEU A 310 10.19 -11.99 1.07
CA LEU A 310 10.34 -11.70 2.49
C LEU A 310 11.70 -10.99 2.74
N PRO A 311 11.80 -9.93 3.56
CA PRO A 311 10.69 -9.22 4.21
C PRO A 311 9.88 -8.36 3.23
N THR A 312 8.56 -8.30 3.40
CA THR A 312 7.68 -7.44 2.59
C THR A 312 6.39 -7.15 3.37
N GLY A 313 5.77 -6.00 3.11
CA GLY A 313 4.43 -5.68 3.58
C GLY A 313 3.36 -6.47 2.83
N TYR A 314 2.35 -6.92 3.54
CA TYR A 314 1.19 -7.59 2.95
C TYR A 314 -0.09 -7.01 3.52
N ALA A 315 -1.06 -6.79 2.66
CA ALA A 315 -2.39 -6.36 3.08
C ALA A 315 -3.43 -7.28 2.44
N TRP A 316 -3.83 -8.31 3.20
CA TRP A 316 -4.91 -9.22 2.86
C TRP A 316 -6.22 -8.61 3.32
N ASN A 317 -7.28 -8.70 2.51
CA ASN A 317 -8.54 -8.01 2.76
C ASN A 317 -9.79 -8.86 2.48
N PRO A 318 -9.83 -10.12 2.97
CA PRO A 318 -10.95 -11.00 2.75
C PRO A 318 -12.27 -10.43 3.29
N THR A 319 -13.36 -10.73 2.57
CA THR A 319 -14.71 -10.35 2.92
C THR A 319 -15.60 -11.57 3.07
N VAL A 320 -16.55 -11.49 3.99
CA VAL A 320 -17.69 -12.39 4.07
C VAL A 320 -18.92 -11.50 4.15
N GLN A 321 -19.81 -11.58 3.19
CA GLN A 321 -20.96 -10.70 2.95
C GLN A 321 -21.35 -9.77 4.13
N GLY A 322 -20.99 -8.50 4.07
CA GLY A 322 -21.24 -7.53 5.13
C GLY A 322 -20.18 -7.47 6.23
N ALA A 323 -19.13 -8.29 6.17
CA ALA A 323 -17.99 -8.27 7.08
C ALA A 323 -16.66 -8.28 6.30
N LYS A 324 -15.60 -7.75 6.90
CA LYS A 324 -14.25 -7.66 6.32
C LYS A 324 -13.21 -7.68 7.42
N SER A 325 -12.04 -8.24 7.13
CA SER A 325 -10.86 -8.12 7.97
C SER A 325 -9.69 -7.64 7.09
N GLU A 326 -8.94 -6.65 7.53
CA GLU A 326 -7.79 -6.12 6.80
C GLU A 326 -6.86 -5.38 7.74
N GLY A 327 -5.57 -5.62 7.57
CA GLY A 327 -4.49 -4.84 8.14
C GLY A 327 -3.22 -5.04 7.32
N THR A 328 -2.34 -4.04 7.32
CA THR A 328 -1.01 -4.19 6.76
C THR A 328 -0.09 -4.86 7.78
N VAL A 329 0.59 -5.91 7.35
CA VAL A 329 1.48 -6.72 8.16
C VAL A 329 2.82 -6.87 7.44
N LEU A 330 3.91 -6.55 8.12
CA LEU A 330 5.25 -6.91 7.66
C LEU A 330 5.46 -8.40 7.94
N ILE A 331 5.78 -9.17 6.91
CA ILE A 331 6.06 -10.60 7.03
C ILE A 331 7.53 -10.85 6.73
N GLU A 332 8.19 -11.44 7.69
CA GLU A 332 9.58 -11.86 7.62
C GLU A 332 9.67 -13.39 7.59
N GLU A 333 10.86 -13.92 7.35
CA GLU A 333 11.08 -15.37 7.45
C GLU A 333 10.75 -15.94 8.83
N THR A 334 11.01 -15.16 9.88
CA THR A 334 10.90 -15.60 11.27
C THR A 334 9.63 -15.16 11.97
N GLY A 335 8.88 -14.19 11.42
CA GLY A 335 7.76 -13.60 12.14
C GLY A 335 6.77 -12.79 11.30
N TYR A 336 5.82 -12.21 12.04
CA TYR A 336 4.81 -11.29 11.54
C TYR A 336 4.77 -10.08 12.44
N GLU A 337 4.74 -8.90 11.86
CA GLU A 337 4.58 -7.65 12.57
C GLU A 337 3.37 -6.88 12.00
N PRO A 338 2.24 -6.80 12.71
CA PRO A 338 1.15 -5.94 12.32
C PRO A 338 1.60 -4.47 12.36
N LEU A 339 1.50 -3.76 11.25
CA LEU A 339 1.89 -2.35 11.16
C LEU A 339 0.72 -1.40 11.48
N THR A 340 -0.50 -1.79 11.09
CA THR A 340 -1.71 -0.98 11.34
C THR A 340 -2.31 -1.31 12.71
N VAL A 341 -1.54 -1.02 13.74
CA VAL A 341 -1.90 -1.26 15.15
C VAL A 341 -2.18 0.05 15.87
N GLY A 342 -3.28 0.08 16.61
CA GLY A 342 -3.69 1.17 17.50
C GLY A 342 -4.28 0.63 18.79
N ASP A 343 -5.12 1.42 19.43
CA ASP A 343 -5.87 1.03 20.63
C ASP A 343 -7.27 0.48 20.23
N TRP A 344 -7.29 -0.65 19.51
CA TRP A 344 -8.51 -1.28 19.06
C TRP A 344 -8.67 -2.67 19.67
N PRO A 345 -9.91 -3.08 20.05
CA PRO A 345 -10.12 -4.41 20.59
C PRO A 345 -9.75 -5.46 19.54
N THR A 346 -9.18 -6.58 20.00
CA THR A 346 -8.76 -7.68 19.12
C THR A 346 -9.55 -8.96 19.40
N VAL A 347 -9.55 -9.84 18.42
CA VAL A 347 -10.03 -11.23 18.52
C VAL A 347 -8.95 -12.17 18.06
N THR A 348 -8.67 -13.19 18.87
CA THR A 348 -7.73 -14.24 18.49
C THR A 348 -8.43 -15.25 17.59
N VAL A 349 -7.85 -15.52 16.42
CA VAL A 349 -8.33 -16.53 15.48
C VAL A 349 -7.19 -17.47 15.07
N GLU A 350 -7.55 -18.67 14.67
CA GLU A 350 -6.61 -19.68 14.18
C GLU A 350 -6.64 -19.76 12.66
N ALA A 351 -5.43 -19.74 12.07
CA ALA A 351 -5.23 -19.94 10.64
C ALA A 351 -5.57 -21.37 10.23
N VAL A 352 -6.38 -21.53 9.20
CA VAL A 352 -6.82 -22.84 8.72
C VAL A 352 -5.65 -23.63 8.13
N GLY A 353 -5.38 -24.80 8.68
CA GLY A 353 -4.33 -25.71 8.20
C GLY A 353 -2.90 -25.36 8.61
N TYR A 354 -2.70 -24.29 9.40
CA TYR A 354 -1.37 -23.85 9.84
C TYR A 354 -1.14 -23.99 11.36
N GLY A 355 -2.21 -24.09 12.17
CA GLY A 355 -2.11 -24.19 13.63
C GLY A 355 -1.60 -22.91 14.32
N GLU A 356 -1.39 -21.83 13.57
CA GLU A 356 -0.94 -20.54 14.07
C GLU A 356 -2.14 -19.66 14.47
N ARG A 357 -1.95 -18.84 15.50
CA ARG A 357 -2.95 -17.92 16.01
C ARG A 357 -2.55 -16.48 15.78
N PHE A 358 -3.53 -15.67 15.37
CA PHE A 358 -3.36 -14.26 15.08
C PHE A 358 -4.38 -13.43 15.85
N GLU A 359 -3.95 -12.30 16.37
CA GLU A 359 -4.84 -11.25 16.81
C GLU A 359 -5.26 -10.38 15.63
N ARG A 360 -6.57 -10.25 15.41
CA ARG A 360 -7.13 -9.40 14.38
C ARG A 360 -8.09 -8.38 15.00
N PRO A 361 -8.26 -7.19 14.39
CA PRO A 361 -9.21 -6.20 14.90
C PRO A 361 -10.60 -6.79 15.07
N ALA A 362 -11.17 -6.65 16.25
CA ALA A 362 -12.53 -7.10 16.55
C ALA A 362 -13.58 -6.06 16.10
N VAL A 363 -14.85 -6.41 16.19
CA VAL A 363 -15.96 -5.46 16.07
C VAL A 363 -16.00 -4.61 17.35
N LEU A 364 -15.80 -3.29 17.22
CA LEU A 364 -15.97 -2.36 18.35
C LEU A 364 -17.47 -2.13 18.57
N ARG A 365 -17.99 -2.51 19.73
CA ARG A 365 -19.38 -2.22 20.12
C ARG A 365 -19.41 -0.92 20.93
N ARG A 366 -20.37 -0.06 20.59
CA ARG A 366 -20.59 1.25 21.23
C ARG A 366 -22.03 1.38 21.72
#